data_5dd755e5433d544394e8d2cce4502556
#
_entry.id   5dd755e5433d544394e8d2cce4502556
#
_cell.length_a   1.000
_cell.length_b   1.000
_cell.length_c   1.000
_cell.angle_alpha   90.00
_cell.angle_beta   90.00
_cell.angle_gamma   90.00
#
_symmetry.space_group_name_H-M   'P 1'
#
loop_
_entity.id
_entity.type
_entity.pdbx_description
1 polymer ?
#
loop_
_entity_poly.entity_id
_entity_poly.type
_entity_poly.pdbx_seq_one_letter_code
_entity_poly.pdbx_strand_id
1 'polypeptide(L)'
;MEDNNNVLEYYEKHENENERILRCPLEFIRTKDIISRYLPEKPIKIIDLCGASGHYSYWLAQKGHEVHLMDLSERHTNEAKNNESKYNTHLASICRGDARDVKWEDETFDMVLLMGALYHLQEREDRLQCLKETYRILKNGGTAIFAYISRYASMLDGFLCGFVNDRTFLNIMDMDILTERHNNPDNKEGYFTNAFFHSTEDIYNELISTRYCDIMLYAVEGFGGLIKNEEYLKEDDKLKGLLHYIRLTEQNMEMIGISPHQLVTCKKHI
;
A
#
# COMPACT_ATOMS: atom_id res chain seq x y z
N MET A 1 16.71 13.50 -3.18
CA MET A 1 16.84 13.84 -1.75
C MET A 1 15.76 14.83 -1.28
N GLU A 2 15.32 15.79 -2.11
CA GLU A 2 14.24 16.73 -1.73
C GLU A 2 12.86 16.08 -1.61
N ASP A 3 12.51 15.16 -2.51
CA ASP A 3 11.20 14.49 -2.48
C ASP A 3 10.94 13.65 -1.22
N ASN A 4 11.96 12.97 -0.71
CA ASN A 4 11.82 12.19 0.53
C ASN A 4 11.55 13.06 1.76
N ASN A 5 12.03 14.31 1.77
CA ASN A 5 11.81 15.23 2.89
C ASN A 5 10.34 15.67 2.93
N ASN A 6 9.71 15.92 1.79
CA ASN A 6 8.28 16.30 1.71
C ASN A 6 7.38 15.16 2.23
N VAL A 7 7.61 13.93 1.77
CA VAL A 7 6.85 12.75 2.22
C VAL A 7 7.06 12.50 3.71
N LEU A 8 8.30 12.55 4.19
CA LEU A 8 8.59 12.34 5.62
C LEU A 8 7.91 13.42 6.48
N GLU A 9 7.99 14.70 6.06
CA GLU A 9 7.33 15.80 6.75
C GLU A 9 5.81 15.62 6.82
N TYR A 10 5.18 15.14 5.75
CA TYR A 10 3.75 14.84 5.69
C TYR A 10 3.35 13.83 6.77
N TYR A 11 4.06 12.70 6.89
CA TYR A 11 3.77 11.67 7.87
C TYR A 11 4.20 12.03 9.29
N GLU A 12 5.22 12.85 9.46
CA GLU A 12 5.64 13.31 10.79
C GLU A 12 4.69 14.38 11.38
N LYS A 13 4.04 15.20 10.53
CA LYS A 13 3.29 16.38 10.98
C LYS A 13 1.80 16.37 10.64
N HIS A 14 1.38 15.80 9.52
CA HIS A 14 0.05 16.01 8.97
C HIS A 14 -0.84 14.78 9.00
N GLU A 15 -0.34 13.61 8.60
CA GLU A 15 -1.18 12.41 8.51
C GLU A 15 -1.14 11.56 9.77
N ASN A 16 -2.30 11.11 10.20
CA ASN A 16 -2.47 10.11 11.26
C ASN A 16 -2.94 8.79 10.64
N GLU A 17 -2.03 7.84 10.50
CA GLU A 17 -2.30 6.55 9.86
C GLU A 17 -3.38 5.74 10.57
N ASN A 18 -3.49 5.84 11.89
CA ASN A 18 -4.56 5.19 12.64
C ASN A 18 -5.96 5.73 12.27
N GLU A 19 -6.06 7.03 11.97
CA GLU A 19 -7.31 7.65 11.53
C GLU A 19 -7.57 7.40 10.05
N ARG A 20 -6.52 7.38 9.21
CA ARG A 20 -6.63 7.09 7.77
C ARG A 20 -7.31 5.73 7.53
N ILE A 21 -6.89 4.69 8.23
CA ILE A 21 -7.49 3.36 8.12
C ILE A 21 -8.99 3.37 8.49
N LEU A 22 -9.38 4.17 9.47
CA LEU A 22 -10.78 4.30 9.85
C LEU A 22 -11.61 5.06 8.80
N ARG A 23 -10.99 5.98 8.05
CA ARG A 23 -11.64 6.69 6.94
C ARG A 23 -11.81 5.82 5.69
N CYS A 24 -10.93 4.83 5.50
CA CYS A 24 -10.91 3.94 4.33
C CYS A 24 -11.11 2.45 4.70
N PRO A 25 -12.21 2.09 5.39
CA PRO A 25 -12.37 0.74 5.93
C PRO A 25 -12.46 -0.33 4.84
N LEU A 26 -12.99 -0.01 3.65
CA LEU A 26 -13.08 -0.95 2.54
C LEU A 26 -11.70 -1.35 2.02
N GLU A 27 -10.79 -0.39 1.86
CA GLU A 27 -9.38 -0.63 1.51
C GLU A 27 -8.75 -1.63 2.48
N PHE A 28 -8.88 -1.38 3.79
CA PHE A 28 -8.29 -2.22 4.82
C PHE A 28 -8.87 -3.64 4.83
N ILE A 29 -10.20 -3.78 4.74
CA ILE A 29 -10.89 -5.08 4.67
C ILE A 29 -10.41 -5.87 3.44
N ARG A 30 -10.37 -5.22 2.28
CA ARG A 30 -10.00 -5.85 1.02
C ARG A 30 -8.53 -6.23 0.96
N THR A 31 -7.65 -5.37 1.42
CA THR A 31 -6.21 -5.67 1.50
C THR A 31 -5.96 -6.91 2.36
N LYS A 32 -6.58 -7.00 3.54
CA LYS A 32 -6.49 -8.20 4.38
C LYS A 32 -7.07 -9.45 3.74
N ASP A 33 -8.18 -9.31 3.02
CA ASP A 33 -8.79 -10.42 2.28
C ASP A 33 -7.83 -10.96 1.21
N ILE A 34 -7.21 -10.09 0.41
CA ILE A 34 -6.25 -10.49 -0.62
C ILE A 34 -5.00 -11.13 0.02
N ILE A 35 -4.38 -10.48 1.02
CA ILE A 35 -3.21 -11.02 1.72
C ILE A 35 -3.50 -12.41 2.30
N SER A 36 -4.69 -12.60 2.89
CA SER A 36 -5.09 -13.87 3.53
C SER A 36 -5.03 -15.07 2.60
N ARG A 37 -5.21 -14.90 1.31
CA ARG A 37 -5.19 -15.96 0.30
C ARG A 37 -3.79 -16.51 0.03
N TYR A 38 -2.77 -15.75 0.42
CA TYR A 38 -1.35 -16.07 0.24
C TYR A 38 -0.67 -16.52 1.53
N LEU A 39 -1.40 -16.50 2.65
CA LEU A 39 -0.88 -16.98 3.93
C LEU A 39 -1.02 -18.49 4.03
N PRO A 40 0.05 -19.24 4.30
CA PRO A 40 -0.04 -20.65 4.59
C PRO A 40 -0.57 -20.89 6.01
N GLU A 41 -1.05 -22.10 6.30
CA GLU A 41 -1.45 -22.51 7.65
C GLU A 41 -0.27 -22.55 8.65
N LYS A 42 0.94 -22.78 8.14
CA LYS A 42 2.15 -22.81 8.97
C LYS A 42 2.66 -21.39 9.22
N PRO A 43 3.19 -21.11 10.42
CA PRO A 43 3.91 -19.87 10.66
C PRO A 43 5.02 -19.65 9.65
N ILE A 44 5.10 -18.43 9.13
CA ILE A 44 6.14 -17.98 8.21
C ILE A 44 6.77 -16.68 8.72
N LYS A 45 7.94 -16.36 8.19
CA LYS A 45 8.65 -15.14 8.49
C LYS A 45 8.28 -14.05 7.50
N ILE A 46 7.70 -12.96 7.98
CA ILE A 46 7.17 -11.85 7.19
C ILE A 46 7.88 -10.57 7.56
N ILE A 47 8.18 -9.72 6.58
CA ILE A 47 8.55 -8.34 6.81
C ILE A 47 7.52 -7.41 6.17
N ASP A 48 7.11 -6.39 6.94
CA ASP A 48 6.24 -5.31 6.52
C ASP A 48 7.12 -4.05 6.37
N LEU A 49 7.50 -3.77 5.13
CA LEU A 49 8.29 -2.59 4.75
C LEU A 49 7.33 -1.42 4.54
N CYS A 50 7.62 -0.28 5.16
CA CYS A 50 6.72 0.87 5.26
C CYS A 50 5.42 0.51 5.99
N GLY A 51 5.56 -0.26 7.10
CA GLY A 51 4.45 -0.80 7.87
C GLY A 51 3.72 0.22 8.76
N ALA A 52 4.14 1.49 8.75
CA ALA A 52 3.60 2.61 9.51
C ALA A 52 3.39 2.24 10.99
N SER A 53 2.18 2.46 11.55
CA SER A 53 1.83 2.12 12.92
C SER A 53 1.55 0.63 13.17
N GLY A 54 1.74 -0.25 12.16
CA GLY A 54 1.77 -1.71 12.28
C GLY A 54 0.42 -2.42 12.17
N HIS A 55 -0.60 -1.82 11.59
CA HIS A 55 -1.94 -2.44 11.52
C HIS A 55 -1.95 -3.80 10.82
N TYR A 56 -1.27 -3.95 9.69
CA TYR A 56 -1.12 -5.24 9.01
C TYR A 56 -0.15 -6.15 9.76
N SER A 57 0.95 -5.62 10.26
CA SER A 57 1.95 -6.36 11.01
C SER A 57 1.35 -7.06 12.24
N TYR A 58 0.58 -6.32 13.07
CA TYR A 58 -0.06 -6.91 14.25
C TYR A 58 -1.14 -7.94 13.88
N TRP A 59 -1.93 -7.67 12.85
CA TRP A 59 -2.92 -8.63 12.36
C TRP A 59 -2.27 -9.94 11.89
N LEU A 60 -1.11 -9.87 11.23
CA LEU A 60 -0.35 -11.06 10.80
C LEU A 60 0.28 -11.79 12.00
N ALA A 61 0.83 -11.05 12.96
CA ALA A 61 1.38 -11.63 14.19
C ALA A 61 0.31 -12.34 15.04
N GLN A 62 -0.92 -11.77 15.12
CA GLN A 62 -2.07 -12.42 15.77
C GLN A 62 -2.49 -13.73 15.07
N LYS A 63 -2.14 -13.92 13.79
CA LYS A 63 -2.33 -15.18 13.07
C LYS A 63 -1.22 -16.22 13.33
N GLY A 64 -0.21 -15.84 14.13
CA GLY A 64 0.88 -16.71 14.54
C GLY A 64 2.12 -16.64 13.65
N HIS A 65 2.23 -15.68 12.74
CA HIS A 65 3.43 -15.47 11.91
C HIS A 65 4.51 -14.71 12.68
N GLU A 66 5.79 -14.96 12.33
CA GLU A 66 6.93 -14.14 12.79
C GLU A 66 6.99 -12.86 11.94
N VAL A 67 6.64 -11.73 12.51
CA VAL A 67 6.49 -10.47 11.77
C VAL A 67 7.51 -9.43 12.21
N HIS A 68 8.23 -8.89 11.23
CA HIS A 68 9.14 -7.76 11.38
C HIS A 68 8.52 -6.53 10.71
N LEU A 69 8.68 -5.35 11.32
CA LEU A 69 8.22 -4.08 10.77
C LEU A 69 9.40 -3.15 10.56
N MET A 70 9.44 -2.50 9.41
CA MET A 70 10.37 -1.40 9.12
C MET A 70 9.59 -0.22 8.54
N ASP A 71 9.91 1.00 9.00
CA ASP A 71 9.36 2.23 8.45
C ASP A 71 10.43 3.34 8.44
N LEU A 72 10.32 4.28 7.51
CA LEU A 72 11.24 5.42 7.42
C LEU A 72 10.99 6.45 8.53
N SER A 73 9.71 6.63 8.93
CA SER A 73 9.28 7.57 9.96
C SER A 73 9.60 7.05 11.36
N GLU A 74 10.27 7.87 12.16
CA GLU A 74 10.50 7.59 13.57
C GLU A 74 9.20 7.63 14.38
N ARG A 75 8.29 8.54 14.01
CA ARG A 75 6.95 8.62 14.60
C ARG A 75 6.20 7.30 14.40
N HIS A 76 6.15 6.78 13.19
CA HIS A 76 5.47 5.52 12.89
C HIS A 76 6.05 4.33 13.65
N THR A 77 7.38 4.19 13.71
CA THR A 77 8.01 3.11 14.46
C THR A 77 7.75 3.21 15.97
N ASN A 78 7.65 4.42 16.52
CA ASN A 78 7.27 4.63 17.91
C ASN A 78 5.79 4.34 18.15
N GLU A 79 4.90 4.76 17.24
CA GLU A 79 3.47 4.40 17.31
C GLU A 79 3.28 2.87 17.21
N ALA A 80 4.01 2.19 16.32
CA ALA A 80 3.99 0.74 16.23
C ALA A 80 4.37 0.10 17.59
N LYS A 81 5.48 0.49 18.22
CA LYS A 81 5.88 0.00 19.55
C LYS A 81 4.79 0.22 20.61
N ASN A 82 4.14 1.37 20.60
CA ASN A 82 3.05 1.68 21.54
C ASN A 82 1.80 0.81 21.27
N ASN A 83 1.58 0.42 20.03
CA ASN A 83 0.45 -0.41 19.65
C ASN A 83 0.58 -1.89 20.09
N GLU A 84 1.74 -2.38 20.53
CA GLU A 84 1.90 -3.72 21.09
C GLU A 84 0.90 -4.01 22.21
N SER A 85 0.73 -3.06 23.13
CA SER A 85 -0.24 -3.19 24.22
C SER A 85 -1.70 -3.19 23.73
N LYS A 86 -2.02 -2.37 22.71
CA LYS A 86 -3.35 -2.28 22.10
C LYS A 86 -3.75 -3.58 21.42
N TYR A 87 -2.84 -4.22 20.72
CA TYR A 87 -3.08 -5.47 20.00
C TYR A 87 -2.85 -6.72 20.87
N ASN A 88 -2.29 -6.57 22.08
CA ASN A 88 -1.87 -7.66 22.95
C ASN A 88 -1.01 -8.69 22.20
N THR A 89 -0.08 -8.21 21.40
CA THR A 89 0.73 -9.01 20.47
C THR A 89 2.07 -8.31 20.25
N HIS A 90 3.16 -9.07 20.19
CA HIS A 90 4.49 -8.56 19.92
C HIS A 90 4.90 -8.83 18.48
N LEU A 91 5.64 -7.88 17.87
CA LEU A 91 6.35 -8.10 16.63
C LEU A 91 7.77 -8.61 16.92
N ALA A 92 8.32 -9.43 16.02
CA ALA A 92 9.68 -9.95 16.16
C ALA A 92 10.73 -8.84 16.16
N SER A 93 10.50 -7.77 15.38
CA SER A 93 11.26 -6.52 15.48
C SER A 93 10.48 -5.34 14.91
N ILE A 94 10.80 -4.14 15.41
CA ILE A 94 10.36 -2.86 14.87
C ILE A 94 11.61 -2.00 14.71
N CYS A 95 11.93 -1.60 13.47
CA CYS A 95 13.11 -0.80 13.21
C CYS A 95 12.84 0.36 12.25
N ARG A 96 13.62 1.42 12.35
CA ARG A 96 13.65 2.50 11.38
C ARG A 96 14.57 2.13 10.23
N GLY A 97 14.14 2.34 8.97
CA GLY A 97 14.95 2.06 7.79
C GLY A 97 14.32 2.56 6.50
N ASP A 98 15.13 2.57 5.45
CA ASP A 98 14.73 2.91 4.10
C ASP A 98 14.55 1.64 3.27
N ALA A 99 13.43 1.49 2.59
CA ALA A 99 13.12 0.32 1.76
C ALA A 99 14.05 0.18 0.54
N ARG A 100 14.84 1.23 0.21
CA ARG A 100 15.86 1.20 -0.84
C ARG A 100 17.21 0.64 -0.36
N ASP A 101 17.38 0.45 0.95
CA ASP A 101 18.64 -0.02 1.57
C ASP A 101 18.32 -0.85 2.82
N VAL A 102 17.77 -2.04 2.61
CA VAL A 102 17.27 -2.91 3.68
C VAL A 102 18.41 -3.68 4.33
N LYS A 103 18.57 -3.56 5.66
CA LYS A 103 19.68 -4.17 6.41
C LYS A 103 19.40 -5.61 6.87
N TRP A 104 18.87 -6.43 5.99
CA TRP A 104 18.60 -7.85 6.22
C TRP A 104 19.40 -8.70 5.22
N GLU A 105 19.73 -9.92 5.63
CA GLU A 105 20.42 -10.90 4.78
C GLU A 105 19.53 -11.30 3.59
N ASP A 106 20.17 -11.76 2.51
CA ASP A 106 19.48 -12.33 1.36
C ASP A 106 18.59 -13.50 1.80
N GLU A 107 17.47 -13.70 1.11
CA GLU A 107 16.60 -14.87 1.30
C GLU A 107 16.16 -15.12 2.76
N THR A 108 15.89 -14.04 3.48
CA THR A 108 15.51 -14.11 4.90
C THR A 108 14.01 -14.37 5.10
N PHE A 109 13.15 -13.79 4.25
CA PHE A 109 11.71 -13.75 4.47
C PHE A 109 10.94 -14.66 3.50
N ASP A 110 9.90 -15.32 4.02
CA ASP A 110 8.97 -16.10 3.21
C ASP A 110 7.96 -15.20 2.50
N MET A 111 7.63 -14.05 3.11
CA MET A 111 6.75 -13.03 2.55
C MET A 111 7.29 -11.62 2.85
N VAL A 112 7.18 -10.74 1.85
CA VAL A 112 7.49 -9.31 1.98
C VAL A 112 6.26 -8.50 1.62
N LEU A 113 5.84 -7.59 2.50
CA LEU A 113 4.86 -6.55 2.20
C LEU A 113 5.62 -5.24 1.96
N LEU A 114 5.26 -4.50 0.92
CA LEU A 114 5.73 -3.15 0.64
C LEU A 114 4.51 -2.28 0.32
N MET A 115 3.91 -1.72 1.37
CA MET A 115 2.58 -1.14 1.31
C MET A 115 2.56 0.39 1.24
N GLY A 116 3.73 1.02 1.04
CA GLY A 116 3.85 2.48 1.06
C GLY A 116 4.87 3.06 0.07
N ALA A 117 6.06 2.47 -0.02
CA ALA A 117 7.19 3.10 -0.69
C ALA A 117 6.97 3.40 -2.18
N LEU A 118 6.38 2.47 -2.94
CA LEU A 118 6.35 2.56 -4.40
C LEU A 118 5.60 3.77 -4.92
N TYR A 119 4.52 4.17 -4.26
CA TYR A 119 3.79 5.37 -4.65
C TYR A 119 4.33 6.66 -4.01
N HIS A 120 5.27 6.57 -3.05
CA HIS A 120 5.96 7.74 -2.49
C HIS A 120 7.27 8.10 -3.20
N LEU A 121 7.78 7.23 -4.04
CA LEU A 121 9.02 7.43 -4.77
C LEU A 121 8.71 7.89 -6.20
N GLN A 122 8.88 9.19 -6.47
CA GLN A 122 8.58 9.75 -7.80
C GLN A 122 9.57 9.29 -8.87
N GLU A 123 10.85 9.03 -8.50
CA GLU A 123 11.85 8.58 -9.43
C GLU A 123 11.82 7.05 -9.62
N ARG A 124 11.80 6.64 -10.88
CA ARG A 124 11.73 5.23 -11.27
C ARG A 124 12.89 4.41 -10.71
N GLU A 125 14.08 4.97 -10.71
CA GLU A 125 15.30 4.34 -10.18
C GLU A 125 15.17 3.97 -8.72
N ASP A 126 14.56 4.83 -7.91
CA ASP A 126 14.31 4.60 -6.50
C ASP A 126 13.27 3.49 -6.29
N ARG A 127 12.19 3.45 -7.09
CA ARG A 127 11.19 2.36 -7.06
C ARG A 127 11.82 1.03 -7.43
N LEU A 128 12.62 1.00 -8.50
CA LEU A 128 13.35 -0.21 -8.91
C LEU A 128 14.36 -0.66 -7.86
N GLN A 129 14.98 0.27 -7.13
CA GLN A 129 15.87 -0.08 -6.03
C GLN A 129 15.11 -0.74 -4.88
N CYS A 130 13.94 -0.21 -4.48
CA CYS A 130 13.08 -0.88 -3.50
C CYS A 130 12.67 -2.29 -3.94
N LEU A 131 12.25 -2.45 -5.19
CA LEU A 131 11.87 -3.76 -5.74
C LEU A 131 13.04 -4.75 -5.76
N LYS A 132 14.27 -4.30 -6.04
CA LYS A 132 15.49 -5.14 -5.98
C LYS A 132 15.81 -5.54 -4.54
N GLU A 133 15.69 -4.64 -3.58
CA GLU A 133 15.92 -4.96 -2.18
C GLU A 133 14.87 -5.95 -1.65
N THR A 134 13.58 -5.74 -1.96
CA THR A 134 12.54 -6.70 -1.60
C THR A 134 12.76 -8.06 -2.25
N TYR A 135 13.21 -8.10 -3.52
CA TYR A 135 13.56 -9.35 -4.20
C TYR A 135 14.76 -10.05 -3.55
N ARG A 136 15.78 -9.29 -3.14
CA ARG A 136 16.98 -9.82 -2.50
C ARG A 136 16.68 -10.53 -1.20
N ILE A 137 15.91 -9.89 -0.31
CA ILE A 137 15.59 -10.42 1.03
C ILE A 137 14.50 -11.50 1.00
N LEU A 138 13.73 -11.62 -0.09
CA LEU A 138 12.72 -12.64 -0.27
C LEU A 138 13.37 -13.98 -0.61
N LYS A 139 12.94 -15.07 0.03
CA LYS A 139 13.36 -16.44 -0.29
C LYS A 139 12.91 -16.85 -1.69
N ASN A 140 13.61 -17.78 -2.30
CA ASN A 140 13.19 -18.38 -3.58
C ASN A 140 11.79 -19.01 -3.42
N GLY A 141 10.89 -18.73 -4.35
CA GLY A 141 9.48 -19.11 -4.28
C GLY A 141 8.64 -18.34 -3.27
N GLY A 142 9.25 -17.42 -2.52
CA GLY A 142 8.56 -16.53 -1.58
C GLY A 142 7.60 -15.56 -2.28
N THR A 143 6.66 -15.02 -1.53
CA THR A 143 5.62 -14.10 -2.04
C THR A 143 5.91 -12.67 -1.64
N ALA A 144 5.88 -11.75 -2.60
CA ALA A 144 5.86 -10.31 -2.36
C ALA A 144 4.47 -9.74 -2.63
N ILE A 145 4.07 -8.75 -1.82
CA ILE A 145 2.80 -8.04 -1.97
C ILE A 145 3.09 -6.54 -1.95
N PHE A 146 2.66 -5.84 -3.00
CA PHE A 146 2.93 -4.44 -3.22
C PHE A 146 1.63 -3.64 -3.34
N ALA A 147 1.58 -2.47 -2.70
CA ALA A 147 0.49 -1.53 -2.88
C ALA A 147 0.88 -0.42 -3.86
N TYR A 148 -0.07 -0.04 -4.69
CA TYR A 148 0.02 1.05 -5.65
C TYR A 148 -1.23 1.93 -5.58
N ILE A 149 -1.09 3.18 -5.98
CA ILE A 149 -2.20 4.11 -6.19
C ILE A 149 -2.36 4.31 -7.69
N SER A 150 -3.61 4.21 -8.16
CA SER A 150 -3.95 4.42 -9.56
C SER A 150 -3.78 5.88 -9.98
N ARG A 151 -3.26 6.11 -11.19
CA ARG A 151 -3.20 7.46 -11.81
C ARG A 151 -4.57 8.15 -11.91
N TYR A 152 -5.66 7.43 -11.69
CA TYR A 152 -7.01 7.97 -11.69
C TYR A 152 -7.58 8.22 -10.28
N ALA A 153 -6.80 7.96 -9.22
CA ALA A 153 -7.28 8.10 -7.84
C ALA A 153 -7.71 9.54 -7.52
N SER A 154 -6.89 10.55 -7.87
CA SER A 154 -7.25 11.95 -7.66
C SER A 154 -8.47 12.38 -8.46
N MET A 155 -8.67 11.84 -9.66
CA MET A 155 -9.87 12.11 -10.45
C MET A 155 -11.12 11.62 -9.72
N LEU A 156 -11.08 10.42 -9.18
CA LEU A 156 -12.20 9.87 -8.41
C LEU A 156 -12.47 10.70 -7.16
N ASP A 157 -11.45 10.98 -6.35
CA ASP A 157 -11.58 11.79 -5.14
C ASP A 157 -12.02 13.22 -5.45
N GLY A 158 -11.49 13.81 -6.50
CA GLY A 158 -11.86 15.14 -6.96
C GLY A 158 -13.36 15.30 -7.16
N PHE A 159 -13.98 14.37 -7.87
CA PHE A 159 -15.43 14.37 -8.10
C PHE A 159 -16.22 13.88 -6.90
N LEU A 160 -15.76 12.85 -6.21
CA LEU A 160 -16.47 12.28 -5.08
C LEU A 160 -16.42 13.14 -3.82
N CYS A 161 -15.30 13.85 -3.56
CA CYS A 161 -15.11 14.70 -2.39
C CYS A 161 -15.31 16.20 -2.69
N GLY A 162 -15.52 16.56 -3.97
CA GLY A 162 -15.77 17.94 -4.37
C GLY A 162 -14.51 18.78 -4.51
N PHE A 163 -13.32 18.19 -4.54
CA PHE A 163 -12.04 18.90 -4.73
C PHE A 163 -11.91 19.53 -6.11
N VAL A 164 -12.72 19.12 -7.10
CA VAL A 164 -12.79 19.74 -8.43
C VAL A 164 -13.16 21.24 -8.43
N ASN A 165 -13.65 21.76 -7.30
CA ASN A 165 -13.91 23.20 -7.14
C ASN A 165 -12.64 24.00 -6.82
N ASP A 166 -11.52 23.35 -6.52
CA ASP A 166 -10.22 23.99 -6.29
C ASP A 166 -9.31 23.83 -7.52
N ARG A 167 -8.90 24.98 -8.08
CA ARG A 167 -8.02 24.99 -9.25
C ARG A 167 -6.66 24.34 -9.01
N THR A 168 -6.14 24.41 -7.79
CA THR A 168 -4.90 23.72 -7.42
C THR A 168 -5.07 22.21 -7.54
N PHE A 169 -6.18 21.66 -7.05
CA PHE A 169 -6.45 20.23 -7.16
C PHE A 169 -6.69 19.79 -8.62
N LEU A 170 -7.35 20.63 -9.44
CA LEU A 170 -7.49 20.34 -10.88
C LEU A 170 -6.14 20.19 -11.57
N ASN A 171 -5.17 21.06 -11.24
CA ASN A 171 -3.82 20.94 -11.79
C ASN A 171 -3.10 19.66 -11.32
N ILE A 172 -3.28 19.28 -10.06
CA ILE A 172 -2.74 18.01 -9.53
C ILE A 172 -3.36 16.84 -10.30
N MET A 173 -4.67 16.82 -10.46
CA MET A 173 -5.40 15.78 -11.17
C MET A 173 -4.97 15.65 -12.63
N ASP A 174 -4.75 16.77 -13.33
CA ASP A 174 -4.21 16.77 -14.69
C ASP A 174 -2.80 16.16 -14.75
N MET A 175 -1.93 16.50 -13.80
CA MET A 175 -0.58 15.96 -13.72
C MET A 175 -0.58 14.46 -13.43
N ASP A 176 -1.44 13.99 -12.53
CA ASP A 176 -1.59 12.56 -12.22
C ASP A 176 -1.98 11.75 -13.47
N ILE A 177 -2.96 12.26 -14.23
CA ILE A 177 -3.45 11.59 -15.44
C ILE A 177 -2.40 11.61 -16.56
N LEU A 178 -1.73 12.73 -16.76
CA LEU A 178 -0.84 12.94 -17.90
C LEU A 178 0.59 12.45 -17.66
N THR A 179 1.06 12.51 -16.40
CA THR A 179 2.48 12.26 -16.06
C THR A 179 2.70 11.30 -14.90
N GLU A 180 1.60 10.85 -14.23
CA GLU A 180 1.67 9.97 -13.06
C GLU A 180 2.33 10.60 -11.83
N ARG A 181 2.75 11.88 -11.94
CA ARG A 181 3.38 12.63 -10.85
C ARG A 181 2.36 13.45 -10.07
N HIS A 182 2.06 12.99 -8.87
CA HIS A 182 1.24 13.72 -7.90
C HIS A 182 2.11 14.73 -7.15
N ASN A 183 1.91 16.01 -7.40
CA ASN A 183 2.73 17.07 -6.83
C ASN A 183 1.90 17.96 -5.90
N ASN A 184 2.16 17.84 -4.61
CA ASN A 184 1.65 18.73 -3.56
C ASN A 184 2.84 19.19 -2.70
N PRO A 185 3.72 20.07 -3.23
CA PRO A 185 4.99 20.43 -2.59
C PRO A 185 4.82 21.12 -1.24
N ASP A 186 3.69 21.82 -1.05
CA ASP A 186 3.37 22.54 0.18
C ASP A 186 2.62 21.68 1.19
N ASN A 187 2.40 20.39 0.91
CA ASN A 187 1.58 19.47 1.71
C ASN A 187 0.24 20.10 2.11
N LYS A 188 -0.45 20.73 1.14
CA LYS A 188 -1.74 21.36 1.37
C LYS A 188 -2.70 20.35 2.02
N GLU A 189 -3.28 20.75 3.14
CA GLU A 189 -4.16 19.90 3.93
C GLU A 189 -5.34 19.38 3.11
N GLY A 190 -5.67 18.09 3.29
CA GLY A 190 -6.73 17.39 2.56
C GLY A 190 -6.30 16.83 1.21
N TYR A 191 -5.13 17.21 0.68
CA TYR A 191 -4.53 16.62 -0.51
C TYR A 191 -3.40 15.68 -0.10
N PHE A 192 -3.15 14.66 -0.94
CA PHE A 192 -2.06 13.73 -0.67
C PHE A 192 -0.70 14.40 -0.87
N THR A 193 0.36 13.86 -0.27
CA THR A 193 1.74 14.35 -0.43
C THR A 193 2.30 14.02 -1.82
N ASN A 194 3.52 14.49 -2.13
CA ASN A 194 4.18 14.15 -3.37
C ASN A 194 4.25 12.63 -3.57
N ALA A 195 3.85 12.17 -4.76
CA ALA A 195 3.72 10.75 -5.06
C ALA A 195 3.89 10.44 -6.56
N PHE A 196 3.93 9.16 -6.89
CA PHE A 196 3.82 8.62 -8.23
C PHE A 196 2.61 7.68 -8.30
N PHE A 197 1.61 8.04 -9.09
CA PHE A 197 0.38 7.27 -9.25
C PHE A 197 0.44 6.45 -10.52
N HIS A 198 0.47 5.13 -10.35
CA HIS A 198 0.87 4.20 -11.39
C HIS A 198 -0.24 3.91 -12.42
N SER A 199 0.18 3.73 -13.66
CA SER A 199 -0.57 2.95 -14.64
C SER A 199 -0.36 1.44 -14.40
N THR A 200 -1.29 0.62 -14.87
CA THR A 200 -1.10 -0.84 -14.81
C THR A 200 0.09 -1.30 -15.65
N GLU A 201 0.42 -0.57 -16.72
CA GLU A 201 1.57 -0.85 -17.58
C GLU A 201 2.89 -0.63 -16.85
N ASP A 202 3.03 0.48 -16.10
CA ASP A 202 4.23 0.76 -15.32
C ASP A 202 4.46 -0.28 -14.24
N ILE A 203 3.40 -0.68 -13.54
CA ILE A 203 3.45 -1.75 -12.54
C ILE A 203 4.07 -3.01 -13.15
N TYR A 204 3.53 -3.49 -14.28
CA TYR A 204 4.06 -4.69 -14.94
C TYR A 204 5.51 -4.51 -15.39
N ASN A 205 5.84 -3.37 -16.02
CA ASN A 205 7.18 -3.10 -16.53
C ASN A 205 8.23 -3.04 -15.42
N GLU A 206 7.91 -2.44 -14.27
CA GLU A 206 8.81 -2.39 -13.12
C GLU A 206 9.04 -3.78 -12.51
N LEU A 207 7.99 -4.57 -12.33
CA LEU A 207 8.07 -5.90 -11.75
C LEU A 207 8.82 -6.90 -12.65
N ILE A 208 8.54 -6.89 -13.96
CA ILE A 208 9.25 -7.74 -14.92
C ILE A 208 10.74 -7.36 -14.95
N SER A 209 11.07 -6.06 -14.95
CA SER A 209 12.47 -5.60 -14.96
C SER A 209 13.24 -6.01 -13.71
N THR A 210 12.57 -6.31 -12.61
CA THR A 210 13.13 -6.76 -11.33
C THR A 210 12.98 -8.27 -11.10
N ARG A 211 12.67 -9.03 -12.17
CA ARG A 211 12.62 -10.52 -12.22
C ARG A 211 11.50 -11.17 -11.41
N TYR A 212 10.49 -10.45 -10.99
CA TYR A 212 9.32 -11.08 -10.39
C TYR A 212 8.53 -11.89 -11.40
N CYS A 213 7.94 -12.99 -10.94
CA CYS A 213 7.07 -13.87 -11.72
C CYS A 213 5.72 -14.05 -11.01
N ASP A 214 4.78 -14.75 -11.66
CA ASP A 214 3.43 -15.00 -11.14
C ASP A 214 2.73 -13.70 -10.69
N ILE A 215 2.85 -12.64 -11.53
CA ILE A 215 2.35 -11.30 -11.22
C ILE A 215 0.83 -11.29 -11.37
N MET A 216 0.13 -11.01 -10.27
CA MET A 216 -1.33 -10.89 -10.22
C MET A 216 -1.72 -9.51 -9.68
N LEU A 217 -2.47 -8.74 -10.47
CA LEU A 217 -3.00 -7.44 -10.06
C LEU A 217 -4.43 -7.59 -9.54
N TYR A 218 -4.74 -6.79 -8.51
CA TYR A 218 -6.06 -6.73 -7.88
C TYR A 218 -6.55 -5.30 -7.75
N ALA A 219 -7.78 -5.05 -8.15
CA ALA A 219 -8.53 -3.88 -7.71
C ALA A 219 -8.86 -4.04 -6.22
N VAL A 220 -8.36 -3.17 -5.37
CA VAL A 220 -8.63 -3.27 -3.93
C VAL A 220 -10.10 -2.96 -3.67
N GLU A 221 -10.55 -1.75 -3.96
CA GLU A 221 -11.95 -1.35 -3.81
C GLU A 221 -12.79 -1.64 -5.05
N GLY A 222 -12.15 -1.62 -6.24
CA GLY A 222 -12.83 -1.71 -7.52
C GLY A 222 -13.95 -0.66 -7.62
N PHE A 223 -15.12 -1.05 -8.14
CA PHE A 223 -16.28 -0.17 -8.17
C PHE A 223 -16.78 0.26 -6.79
N GLY A 224 -16.41 -0.46 -5.72
CA GLY A 224 -16.74 -0.12 -4.34
C GLY A 224 -16.16 1.22 -3.90
N GLY A 225 -15.05 1.68 -4.50
CA GLY A 225 -14.49 3.01 -4.30
C GLY A 225 -15.44 4.15 -4.71
N LEU A 226 -16.41 3.88 -5.57
CA LEU A 226 -17.44 4.85 -5.98
C LEU A 226 -18.66 4.89 -5.03
N ILE A 227 -18.76 3.96 -4.09
CA ILE A 227 -19.90 3.83 -3.20
C ILE A 227 -19.65 4.68 -1.93
N LYS A 228 -20.35 5.80 -1.82
CA LYS A 228 -20.29 6.70 -0.66
C LYS A 228 -21.31 6.37 0.43
N ASN A 229 -22.16 5.35 0.23
CA ASN A 229 -23.15 4.99 1.22
C ASN A 229 -22.52 4.16 2.34
N GLU A 230 -22.28 4.79 3.49
CA GLU A 230 -21.71 4.12 4.67
C GLU A 230 -22.53 2.92 5.17
N GLU A 231 -23.81 2.82 4.83
CA GLU A 231 -24.64 1.66 5.19
C GLU A 231 -24.09 0.36 4.62
N TYR A 232 -23.47 0.40 3.41
CA TYR A 232 -22.82 -0.78 2.81
C TYR A 232 -21.65 -1.32 3.61
N LEU A 233 -21.04 -0.49 4.46
CA LEU A 233 -19.91 -0.88 5.30
C LEU A 233 -20.34 -1.25 6.73
N LYS A 234 -21.55 -0.83 7.16
CA LYS A 234 -22.06 -1.03 8.53
C LYS A 234 -23.02 -2.19 8.66
N GLU A 235 -23.70 -2.59 7.57
CA GLU A 235 -24.66 -3.69 7.56
C GLU A 235 -24.02 -4.95 6.96
N ASP A 236 -23.95 -6.02 7.75
CA ASP A 236 -23.25 -7.28 7.40
C ASP A 236 -23.64 -7.85 6.03
N ASP A 237 -24.93 -7.86 5.73
CA ASP A 237 -25.41 -8.47 4.46
C ASP A 237 -25.11 -7.56 3.25
N LYS A 238 -25.17 -6.24 3.41
CA LYS A 238 -24.76 -5.28 2.38
C LYS A 238 -23.27 -5.37 2.14
N LEU A 239 -22.46 -5.43 3.20
CA LEU A 239 -21.01 -5.60 3.09
C LEU A 239 -20.64 -6.93 2.40
N LYS A 240 -21.26 -8.04 2.79
CA LYS A 240 -21.04 -9.34 2.13
C LYS A 240 -21.35 -9.28 0.64
N GLY A 241 -22.50 -8.66 0.27
CA GLY A 241 -22.88 -8.48 -1.14
C GLY A 241 -21.85 -7.63 -1.89
N LEU A 242 -21.42 -6.50 -1.33
CA LEU A 242 -20.40 -5.64 -1.93
C LEU A 242 -19.08 -6.40 -2.14
N LEU A 243 -18.58 -7.06 -1.10
CA LEU A 243 -17.33 -7.83 -1.17
C LEU A 243 -17.42 -8.99 -2.18
N HIS A 244 -18.58 -9.63 -2.30
CA HIS A 244 -18.79 -10.68 -3.29
C HIS A 244 -18.58 -10.17 -4.72
N TYR A 245 -19.20 -9.05 -5.09
CA TYR A 245 -19.07 -8.50 -6.45
C TYR A 245 -17.69 -7.87 -6.71
N ILE A 246 -17.07 -7.27 -5.70
CA ILE A 246 -15.68 -6.82 -5.83
C ILE A 246 -14.77 -8.03 -6.13
N ARG A 247 -14.88 -9.13 -5.38
CA ARG A 247 -14.08 -10.34 -5.60
C ARG A 247 -14.28 -10.97 -6.98
N LEU A 248 -15.50 -10.93 -7.53
CA LEU A 248 -15.78 -11.43 -8.87
C LEU A 248 -15.10 -10.61 -9.99
N THR A 249 -14.80 -9.35 -9.71
CA THR A 249 -14.30 -8.40 -10.72
C THR A 249 -12.90 -7.87 -10.43
N GLU A 250 -12.31 -8.23 -9.30
CA GLU A 250 -11.06 -7.64 -8.79
C GLU A 250 -9.83 -7.81 -9.70
N GLN A 251 -9.84 -8.80 -10.61
CA GLN A 251 -8.76 -9.06 -11.57
C GLN A 251 -9.10 -8.61 -12.99
N ASN A 252 -10.28 -8.04 -13.21
CA ASN A 252 -10.62 -7.48 -14.52
C ASN A 252 -9.89 -6.15 -14.71
N MET A 253 -9.21 -6.01 -15.85
CA MET A 253 -8.38 -4.82 -16.14
C MET A 253 -9.17 -3.52 -16.05
N GLU A 254 -10.43 -3.54 -16.44
CA GLU A 254 -11.36 -2.40 -16.36
C GLU A 254 -11.61 -1.97 -14.90
N MET A 255 -11.70 -2.94 -13.99
CA MET A 255 -11.90 -2.68 -12.56
C MET A 255 -10.58 -2.29 -11.86
N ILE A 256 -9.46 -2.87 -12.27
CA ILE A 256 -8.14 -2.50 -11.78
C ILE A 256 -7.85 -1.04 -12.12
N GLY A 257 -8.13 -0.62 -13.37
CA GLY A 257 -7.90 0.74 -13.83
C GLY A 257 -8.69 1.80 -13.04
N ILE A 258 -9.92 1.48 -12.59
CA ILE A 258 -10.78 2.42 -11.86
C ILE A 258 -10.64 2.31 -10.33
N SER A 259 -9.98 1.30 -9.80
CA SER A 259 -9.75 1.19 -8.35
C SER A 259 -8.76 2.26 -7.89
N PRO A 260 -9.06 3.04 -6.84
CA PRO A 260 -8.10 3.99 -6.29
C PRO A 260 -6.80 3.30 -5.86
N HIS A 261 -6.93 2.19 -5.12
CA HIS A 261 -5.79 1.38 -4.72
C HIS A 261 -5.73 0.07 -5.52
N GLN A 262 -4.52 -0.32 -5.84
CA GLN A 262 -4.20 -1.55 -6.52
C GLN A 262 -3.25 -2.37 -5.67
N LEU A 263 -3.48 -3.68 -5.56
CA LEU A 263 -2.58 -4.59 -4.89
C LEU A 263 -1.98 -5.54 -5.92
N VAL A 264 -0.70 -5.79 -5.80
CA VAL A 264 -0.02 -6.78 -6.62
C VAL A 264 0.54 -7.87 -5.74
N THR A 265 0.33 -9.11 -6.14
CA THR A 265 1.06 -10.25 -5.59
C THR A 265 1.97 -10.83 -6.66
N CYS A 266 3.18 -11.19 -6.27
CA CYS A 266 4.14 -11.82 -7.18
C CYS A 266 5.09 -12.72 -6.40
N LYS A 267 5.92 -13.48 -7.11
CA LYS A 267 6.89 -14.40 -6.52
C LYS A 267 8.29 -14.11 -6.96
N LYS A 268 9.25 -14.45 -6.09
CA LYS A 268 10.64 -14.64 -6.48
C LYS A 268 10.78 -15.98 -7.21
N HIS A 269 11.46 -15.96 -8.34
CA HIS A 269 11.74 -17.16 -9.11
C HIS A 269 12.50 -18.20 -8.24
N ILE A 270 12.23 -19.49 -8.46
CA ILE A 270 12.92 -20.60 -7.78
C ILE A 270 14.30 -20.80 -8.39
#